data_897587e6cf589bb4a8544e1bf207d18f
#
_entry.id   897587e6cf589bb4a8544e1bf207d18f
#
_cell.length_a   1.000
_cell.length_b   1.000
_cell.length_c   1.000
_cell.angle_alpha   90.00
_cell.angle_beta   90.00
_cell.angle_gamma   90.00
#
_symmetry.space_group_name_H-M   'P 1'
#
loop_
_entity.id
_entity.type
_entity.pdbx_description
1 polymer ?
#
loop_
_entity_poly.entity_id
_entity_poly.type
_entity_poly.pdbx_seq_one_letter_code
_entity_poly.pdbx_strand_id
1 'polypeptide(L)'
;MAKSGNFDVILFDVGGVMLTNGWDHIERAVVLKQFDLDRAEFEARHEKPYDAWERDTISVYDYLDAAIFYQPRSFTPDDFIAAMKEQSVPIPANAMSVLKDVAASDKYLVGLLNNESRLLHEYRMEKYGLKPYLDVQLSSCYLGMRKPDAEIYRRAIDILGVPANRIIFIDDRKGNADAATAQGMHAIQFTGEDQLRAQLKELEIL
;
A
#
# COMPACT_ATOMS: atom_id res chain seq x y z
N MET A 1 -16.97 26.00 5.68
CA MET A 1 -15.97 27.05 5.37
C MET A 1 -15.26 26.64 4.09
N ALA A 2 -15.11 27.52 3.10
CA ALA A 2 -14.39 27.20 1.86
C ALA A 2 -12.91 26.98 2.20
N LYS A 3 -12.36 25.79 1.94
CA LYS A 3 -10.92 25.51 2.08
C LYS A 3 -10.19 26.35 1.03
N SER A 4 -9.25 27.20 1.46
CA SER A 4 -8.54 28.16 0.60
C SER A 4 -7.35 27.58 -0.16
N GLY A 5 -7.25 26.27 -0.33
CA GLY A 5 -6.14 25.60 -1.00
C GLY A 5 -6.54 24.93 -2.32
N ASN A 6 -5.55 24.62 -3.16
CA ASN A 6 -5.74 23.92 -4.44
C ASN A 6 -6.10 22.43 -4.25
N PHE A 7 -5.90 21.86 -3.06
CA PHE A 7 -6.11 20.44 -2.77
C PHE A 7 -7.01 20.26 -1.54
N ASP A 8 -7.77 19.16 -1.53
CA ASP A 8 -8.65 18.76 -0.43
C ASP A 8 -8.23 17.43 0.20
N VAL A 9 -7.56 16.56 -0.55
CA VAL A 9 -7.24 15.19 -0.16
C VAL A 9 -5.78 14.87 -0.43
N ILE A 10 -5.14 14.17 0.51
CA ILE A 10 -3.79 13.64 0.34
C ILE A 10 -3.82 12.14 0.63
N LEU A 11 -3.53 11.33 -0.40
CA LEU A 11 -3.47 9.89 -0.34
C LEU A 11 -2.01 9.41 -0.38
N PHE A 12 -1.67 8.49 0.50
CA PHE A 12 -0.36 7.84 0.56
C PHE A 12 -0.46 6.37 0.17
N ASP A 13 0.53 5.86 -0.56
CA ASP A 13 0.83 4.43 -0.51
C ASP A 13 1.53 4.08 0.81
N VAL A 14 1.62 2.80 1.13
CA VAL A 14 2.27 2.28 2.34
C VAL A 14 3.58 1.58 2.00
N GLY A 15 3.54 0.62 1.08
CA GLY A 15 4.72 -0.12 0.63
C GLY A 15 5.65 0.79 -0.19
N GLY A 16 6.96 0.76 0.07
CA GLY A 16 7.92 1.63 -0.61
C GLY A 16 7.83 3.13 -0.27
N VAL A 17 6.81 3.54 0.50
CA VAL A 17 6.61 4.93 0.96
C VAL A 17 6.83 5.06 2.46
N MET A 18 6.25 4.19 3.25
CA MET A 18 6.40 4.16 4.71
C MET A 18 7.12 2.92 5.19
N LEU A 19 6.74 1.78 4.66
CA LEU A 19 7.20 0.44 5.04
C LEU A 19 7.77 -0.26 3.81
N THR A 20 8.44 -1.40 4.02
CA THR A 20 8.78 -2.34 2.93
C THR A 20 7.53 -2.71 2.11
N ASN A 21 7.74 -3.28 0.93
CA ASN A 21 6.65 -3.58 -0.01
C ASN A 21 5.77 -4.80 0.38
N GLY A 22 5.84 -5.23 1.65
CA GLY A 22 4.98 -6.28 2.20
C GLY A 22 5.30 -7.66 1.71
N TRP A 23 4.58 -8.16 0.74
CA TRP A 23 4.79 -9.47 0.14
C TRP A 23 5.29 -9.36 -1.30
N ASP A 24 6.29 -8.48 -1.53
CA ASP A 24 6.94 -8.33 -2.84
C ASP A 24 8.12 -9.30 -3.00
N HIS A 25 8.72 -9.30 -4.18
CA HIS A 25 9.78 -10.25 -4.57
C HIS A 25 11.02 -10.26 -3.65
N ILE A 26 11.31 -9.13 -2.97
CA ILE A 26 12.43 -9.02 -2.02
C ILE A 26 12.05 -9.75 -0.72
N GLU A 27 10.94 -9.38 -0.13
CA GLU A 27 10.44 -9.92 1.13
C GLU A 27 10.13 -11.42 1.00
N ARG A 28 9.53 -11.83 -0.13
CA ARG A 28 9.31 -13.25 -0.47
C ARG A 28 10.63 -14.03 -0.49
N ALA A 29 11.67 -13.50 -1.13
CA ALA A 29 12.96 -14.19 -1.21
C ALA A 29 13.56 -14.47 0.18
N VAL A 30 13.38 -13.54 1.14
CA VAL A 30 13.83 -13.74 2.53
C VAL A 30 13.08 -14.87 3.20
N VAL A 31 11.74 -14.83 3.13
CA VAL A 31 10.89 -15.83 3.79
C VAL A 31 11.05 -17.21 3.14
N LEU A 32 11.07 -17.30 1.81
CA LEU A 32 11.27 -18.57 1.12
C LEU A 32 12.58 -19.23 1.52
N LYS A 33 13.67 -18.45 1.64
CA LYS A 33 14.96 -18.95 2.12
C LYS A 33 14.90 -19.44 3.56
N GLN A 34 14.16 -18.76 4.43
CA GLN A 34 14.01 -19.16 5.84
C GLN A 34 13.36 -20.54 5.97
N PHE A 35 12.43 -20.88 5.08
CA PHE A 35 11.71 -22.16 5.09
C PHE A 35 12.27 -23.19 4.09
N ASP A 36 13.47 -22.95 3.52
CA ASP A 36 14.12 -23.81 2.53
C ASP A 36 13.20 -24.19 1.36
N LEU A 37 12.50 -23.18 0.82
CA LEU A 37 11.56 -23.35 -0.30
C LEU A 37 12.22 -22.95 -1.62
N ASP A 38 11.99 -23.72 -2.67
CA ASP A 38 12.43 -23.38 -4.02
C ASP A 38 11.67 -22.15 -4.54
N ARG A 39 12.44 -21.11 -4.88
CA ARG A 39 11.85 -19.83 -5.32
C ARG A 39 11.16 -19.96 -6.67
N ALA A 40 11.74 -20.72 -7.62
CA ALA A 40 11.18 -20.80 -8.95
C ALA A 40 9.85 -21.58 -8.94
N GLU A 41 9.79 -22.67 -8.16
CA GLU A 41 8.55 -23.41 -7.94
C GLU A 41 7.48 -22.56 -7.25
N PHE A 42 7.86 -21.79 -6.23
CA PHE A 42 6.94 -20.87 -5.56
C PHE A 42 6.39 -19.81 -6.52
N GLU A 43 7.24 -19.07 -7.24
CA GLU A 43 6.81 -17.99 -8.14
C GLU A 43 5.88 -18.52 -9.25
N ALA A 44 6.11 -19.74 -9.74
CA ALA A 44 5.21 -20.38 -10.72
C ALA A 44 3.79 -20.64 -10.18
N ARG A 45 3.64 -20.80 -8.84
CA ARG A 45 2.35 -21.03 -8.17
C ARG A 45 1.74 -19.76 -7.57
N HIS A 46 2.57 -18.76 -7.29
CA HIS A 46 2.23 -17.56 -6.55
C HIS A 46 1.33 -16.59 -7.33
N GLU A 47 1.63 -16.34 -8.60
CA GLU A 47 1.11 -15.20 -9.35
C GLU A 47 -0.43 -15.13 -9.38
N LYS A 48 -1.07 -16.24 -9.76
CA LYS A 48 -2.52 -16.28 -9.91
C LYS A 48 -3.29 -16.16 -8.59
N PRO A 49 -3.00 -16.97 -7.54
CA PRO A 49 -3.68 -16.83 -6.25
C PRO A 49 -3.32 -15.53 -5.52
N TYR A 50 -2.16 -14.93 -5.77
CA TYR A 50 -1.77 -13.67 -5.18
C TYR A 50 -2.69 -12.50 -5.55
N ASP A 51 -3.04 -12.36 -6.83
CA ASP A 51 -3.99 -11.33 -7.27
C ASP A 51 -5.35 -11.47 -6.56
N ALA A 52 -5.85 -12.71 -6.46
CA ALA A 52 -7.10 -13.00 -5.78
C ALA A 52 -7.02 -12.69 -4.26
N TRP A 53 -5.90 -12.99 -3.62
CA TRP A 53 -5.67 -12.69 -2.20
C TRP A 53 -5.56 -11.19 -1.92
N GLU A 54 -4.85 -10.41 -2.76
CA GLU A 54 -4.78 -8.96 -2.62
C GLU A 54 -6.12 -8.25 -2.86
N ARG A 55 -7.01 -8.87 -3.65
CA ARG A 55 -8.39 -8.40 -3.87
C ARG A 55 -9.38 -8.93 -2.82
N ASP A 56 -8.90 -9.69 -1.81
CA ASP A 56 -9.71 -10.30 -0.74
C ASP A 56 -10.80 -11.27 -1.26
N THR A 57 -10.59 -11.89 -2.42
CA THR A 57 -11.52 -12.87 -3.00
C THR A 57 -11.22 -14.30 -2.56
N ILE A 58 -10.04 -14.54 -1.95
CA ILE A 58 -9.66 -15.77 -1.28
C ILE A 58 -8.98 -15.44 0.06
N SER A 59 -9.00 -16.40 0.99
CA SER A 59 -8.31 -16.24 2.28
C SER A 59 -6.79 -16.39 2.13
N VAL A 60 -6.03 -15.98 3.17
CA VAL A 60 -4.58 -16.24 3.23
C VAL A 60 -4.29 -17.75 3.23
N TYR A 61 -5.14 -18.56 3.83
CA TYR A 61 -4.95 -20.01 3.87
C TYR A 61 -5.16 -20.63 2.47
N ASP A 62 -6.18 -20.21 1.71
CA ASP A 62 -6.37 -20.64 0.32
C ASP A 62 -5.16 -20.24 -0.56
N TYR A 63 -4.63 -19.03 -0.35
CA TYR A 63 -3.41 -18.58 -1.02
C TYR A 63 -2.22 -19.47 -0.69
N LEU A 64 -1.99 -19.74 0.61
CA LEU A 64 -0.88 -20.56 1.08
C LEU A 64 -1.03 -22.03 0.65
N ASP A 65 -2.24 -22.60 0.64
CA ASP A 65 -2.50 -23.94 0.15
C ASP A 65 -2.11 -24.07 -1.32
N ALA A 66 -2.44 -23.07 -2.14
CA ALA A 66 -2.09 -23.08 -3.56
C ALA A 66 -0.58 -22.88 -3.80
N ALA A 67 0.08 -21.99 -3.03
CA ALA A 67 1.45 -21.57 -3.29
C ALA A 67 2.50 -22.40 -2.53
N ILE A 68 2.18 -22.89 -1.32
CA ILE A 68 3.12 -23.51 -0.39
C ILE A 68 2.70 -24.93 0.03
N PHE A 69 1.46 -25.09 0.50
CA PHE A 69 0.99 -26.32 1.17
C PHE A 69 0.30 -27.29 0.22
N TYR A 70 0.50 -27.16 -1.10
CA TYR A 70 0.09 -28.16 -2.10
C TYR A 70 0.77 -29.54 -1.86
N GLN A 71 1.74 -29.61 -0.98
CA GLN A 71 2.39 -30.81 -0.45
C GLN A 71 2.73 -30.63 1.04
N PRO A 72 2.91 -31.72 1.82
CA PRO A 72 3.26 -31.63 3.24
C PRO A 72 4.53 -30.82 3.48
N ARG A 73 4.51 -29.99 4.53
CA ARG A 73 5.66 -29.20 5.00
C ARG A 73 5.97 -29.52 6.47
N SER A 74 7.19 -29.19 6.91
CA SER A 74 7.62 -29.34 8.31
C SER A 74 7.24 -28.15 9.21
N PHE A 75 6.58 -27.16 8.68
CA PHE A 75 6.11 -25.94 9.34
C PHE A 75 4.62 -25.72 9.04
N THR A 76 3.97 -24.89 9.84
CA THR A 76 2.54 -24.59 9.72
C THR A 76 2.29 -23.34 8.86
N PRO A 77 1.06 -23.14 8.34
CA PRO A 77 0.65 -21.88 7.72
C PRO A 77 0.87 -20.67 8.63
N ASP A 78 0.62 -20.81 9.95
CA ASP A 78 0.77 -19.72 10.91
C ASP A 78 2.25 -19.34 11.12
N ASP A 79 3.17 -20.30 11.10
CA ASP A 79 4.61 -20.02 11.13
C ASP A 79 5.03 -19.20 9.91
N PHE A 80 4.51 -19.57 8.74
CA PHE A 80 4.79 -18.86 7.50
C PHE A 80 4.18 -17.44 7.50
N ILE A 81 2.93 -17.28 7.95
CA ILE A 81 2.26 -15.98 8.12
C ILE A 81 3.03 -15.08 9.09
N ALA A 82 3.54 -15.62 10.18
CA ALA A 82 4.36 -14.86 11.12
C ALA A 82 5.62 -14.31 10.44
N ALA A 83 6.33 -15.14 9.68
CA ALA A 83 7.50 -14.71 8.91
C ALA A 83 7.17 -13.67 7.83
N MET A 84 6.03 -13.79 7.14
CA MET A 84 5.55 -12.76 6.21
C MET A 84 5.34 -11.41 6.91
N LYS A 85 4.69 -11.42 8.07
CA LYS A 85 4.43 -10.21 8.87
C LYS A 85 5.72 -9.53 9.33
N GLU A 86 6.75 -10.30 9.69
CA GLU A 86 8.05 -9.78 10.13
C GLU A 86 8.76 -8.98 9.07
N GLN A 87 8.49 -9.24 7.78
CA GLN A 87 9.07 -8.47 6.67
C GLN A 87 8.54 -7.04 6.59
N SER A 88 7.43 -6.72 7.28
CA SER A 88 6.89 -5.37 7.32
C SER A 88 7.69 -4.51 8.30
N VAL A 89 8.66 -3.74 7.79
CA VAL A 89 9.52 -2.83 8.57
C VAL A 89 9.56 -1.44 7.94
N PRO A 90 9.82 -0.38 8.73
CA PRO A 90 9.99 0.97 8.18
C PRO A 90 11.18 1.02 7.23
N ILE A 91 11.00 1.69 6.08
CA ILE A 91 12.11 1.97 5.17
C ILE A 91 12.88 3.22 5.61
N PRO A 92 14.18 3.35 5.22
CA PRO A 92 14.91 4.60 5.43
C PRO A 92 14.24 5.80 4.75
N ALA A 93 14.34 6.99 5.34
CA ALA A 93 13.79 8.24 4.80
C ALA A 93 12.31 8.10 4.35
N ASN A 94 11.51 7.38 5.15
CA ASN A 94 10.09 7.11 4.87
C ASN A 94 9.20 8.33 5.15
N ALA A 95 7.95 8.26 4.66
CA ALA A 95 6.99 9.34 4.74
C ALA A 95 6.16 9.40 6.04
N MET A 96 6.46 8.60 7.09
CA MET A 96 5.63 8.57 8.31
C MET A 96 5.57 9.92 9.04
N SER A 97 6.69 10.67 9.08
CA SER A 97 6.73 11.99 9.66
C SER A 97 5.88 12.99 8.86
N VAL A 98 5.94 12.89 7.52
CA VAL A 98 5.14 13.73 6.61
C VAL A 98 3.65 13.44 6.77
N LEU A 99 3.26 12.16 6.84
CA LEU A 99 1.87 11.76 7.13
C LEU A 99 1.36 12.43 8.42
N LYS A 100 2.15 12.37 9.50
CA LYS A 100 1.78 12.96 10.80
C LYS A 100 1.65 14.46 10.74
N ASP A 101 2.58 15.16 10.07
CA ASP A 101 2.56 16.62 9.93
C ASP A 101 1.33 17.07 9.11
N VAL A 102 1.03 16.36 8.01
CA VAL A 102 -0.15 16.65 7.19
C VAL A 102 -1.43 16.40 7.96
N ALA A 103 -1.55 15.27 8.66
CA ALA A 103 -2.72 14.96 9.49
C ALA A 103 -2.91 15.99 10.63
N ALA A 104 -1.83 16.38 11.30
CA ALA A 104 -1.87 17.37 12.38
C ALA A 104 -2.29 18.79 11.92
N SER A 105 -2.19 19.09 10.63
CA SER A 105 -2.63 20.38 10.09
C SER A 105 -4.14 20.56 10.09
N ASP A 106 -4.92 19.47 10.10
CA ASP A 106 -6.40 19.44 10.03
C ASP A 106 -6.99 20.20 8.82
N LYS A 107 -6.17 20.34 7.75
CA LYS A 107 -6.57 21.09 6.55
C LYS A 107 -7.09 20.17 5.45
N TYR A 108 -6.65 18.91 5.42
CA TYR A 108 -6.87 17.95 4.35
C TYR A 108 -7.55 16.71 4.88
N LEU A 109 -8.32 16.03 4.04
CA LEU A 109 -8.64 14.63 4.25
C LEU A 109 -7.40 13.80 3.94
N VAL A 110 -6.95 13.03 4.91
CA VAL A 110 -5.74 12.21 4.78
C VAL A 110 -6.12 10.73 4.68
N GLY A 111 -5.55 10.03 3.72
CA GLY A 111 -5.89 8.62 3.54
C GLY A 111 -4.79 7.79 2.90
N LEU A 112 -5.13 6.51 2.71
CA LEU A 112 -4.29 5.54 2.00
C LEU A 112 -4.95 5.14 0.68
N LEU A 113 -4.12 4.90 -0.34
CA LEU A 113 -4.49 4.18 -1.55
C LEU A 113 -3.37 3.17 -1.85
N ASN A 114 -3.51 1.92 -1.37
CA ASN A 114 -2.47 0.91 -1.42
C ASN A 114 -2.96 -0.44 -1.95
N ASN A 115 -2.03 -1.22 -2.54
CA ASN A 115 -2.24 -2.62 -2.84
C ASN A 115 -1.72 -3.43 -1.67
N GLU A 116 -2.62 -4.15 -0.99
CA GLU A 116 -2.23 -5.01 0.12
C GLU A 116 -3.35 -6.00 0.46
N SER A 117 -2.99 -7.22 0.82
CA SER A 117 -3.92 -8.18 1.39
C SER A 117 -4.48 -7.70 2.74
N ARG A 118 -5.70 -8.08 3.08
CA ARG A 118 -6.35 -7.70 4.35
C ARG A 118 -5.49 -8.03 5.56
N LEU A 119 -4.91 -9.24 5.61
CA LEU A 119 -4.07 -9.70 6.71
C LEU A 119 -2.87 -8.79 6.96
N LEU A 120 -2.13 -8.43 5.91
CA LEU A 120 -0.94 -7.58 6.05
C LEU A 120 -1.33 -6.11 6.24
N HIS A 121 -2.39 -5.64 5.58
CA HIS A 121 -2.90 -4.28 5.76
C HIS A 121 -3.27 -4.02 7.24
N GLU A 122 -4.13 -4.86 7.82
CA GLU A 122 -4.58 -4.69 9.20
C GLU A 122 -3.41 -4.79 10.20
N TYR A 123 -2.52 -5.76 9.99
CA TYR A 123 -1.31 -5.91 10.81
C TYR A 123 -0.42 -4.66 10.79
N ARG A 124 -0.20 -4.07 9.60
CA ARG A 124 0.61 -2.86 9.44
C ARG A 124 -0.04 -1.64 10.09
N MET A 125 -1.34 -1.47 9.91
CA MET A 125 -2.10 -0.38 10.51
C MET A 125 -2.03 -0.42 12.03
N GLU A 126 -2.10 -1.61 12.63
CA GLU A 126 -2.02 -1.82 14.07
C GLU A 126 -0.59 -1.66 14.60
N LYS A 127 0.36 -2.42 14.04
CA LYS A 127 1.76 -2.45 14.48
C LYS A 127 2.42 -1.09 14.49
N TYR A 128 2.14 -0.26 13.47
CA TYR A 128 2.75 1.06 13.31
C TYR A 128 1.86 2.21 13.76
N GLY A 129 0.67 1.92 14.31
CA GLY A 129 -0.23 2.93 14.84
C GLY A 129 -0.63 3.97 13.80
N LEU A 130 -0.90 3.56 12.55
CA LEU A 130 -1.19 4.48 11.45
C LEU A 130 -2.64 4.98 11.45
N LYS A 131 -3.59 4.18 11.96
CA LYS A 131 -5.04 4.49 11.95
C LYS A 131 -5.41 5.88 12.45
N PRO A 132 -4.81 6.41 13.55
CA PRO A 132 -5.19 7.73 14.06
C PRO A 132 -4.88 8.91 13.15
N TYR A 133 -4.06 8.71 12.12
CA TYR A 133 -3.67 9.76 11.17
C TYR A 133 -4.46 9.69 9.85
N LEU A 134 -5.44 8.77 9.76
CA LEU A 134 -6.14 8.45 8.51
C LEU A 134 -7.64 8.65 8.66
N ASP A 135 -8.22 9.45 7.78
CA ASP A 135 -9.67 9.60 7.64
C ASP A 135 -10.27 8.49 6.76
N VAL A 136 -9.49 7.97 5.79
CA VAL A 136 -9.93 6.94 4.85
C VAL A 136 -8.83 5.95 4.49
N GLN A 137 -9.21 4.70 4.29
CA GLN A 137 -8.30 3.62 3.86
C GLN A 137 -8.87 2.95 2.61
N LEU A 138 -8.27 3.26 1.45
CA LEU A 138 -8.66 2.74 0.14
C LEU A 138 -7.68 1.65 -0.29
N SER A 139 -7.70 0.51 0.41
CA SER A 139 -6.83 -0.63 0.11
C SER A 139 -7.47 -1.56 -0.93
N SER A 140 -6.64 -2.22 -1.75
CA SER A 140 -7.08 -3.21 -2.73
C SER A 140 -7.98 -4.28 -2.12
N CYS A 141 -7.66 -4.74 -0.91
CA CYS A 141 -8.46 -5.74 -0.19
C CYS A 141 -9.84 -5.25 0.25
N TYR A 142 -10.08 -3.95 0.34
CA TYR A 142 -11.41 -3.39 0.63
C TYR A 142 -12.19 -3.05 -0.63
N LEU A 143 -11.47 -2.71 -1.73
CA LEU A 143 -12.07 -2.26 -2.98
C LEU A 143 -12.26 -3.39 -4.01
N GLY A 144 -11.55 -4.52 -3.86
CA GLY A 144 -11.51 -5.59 -4.86
C GLY A 144 -10.76 -5.20 -6.15
N MET A 145 -9.98 -4.12 -6.11
CA MET A 145 -9.29 -3.51 -7.25
C MET A 145 -7.84 -3.23 -6.91
N ARG A 146 -6.96 -3.18 -7.92
CA ARG A 146 -5.51 -2.96 -7.70
C ARG A 146 -4.95 -1.86 -8.57
N LYS A 147 -3.98 -1.11 -8.04
CA LYS A 147 -3.09 -0.27 -8.82
C LYS A 147 -2.20 -1.17 -9.71
N PRO A 148 -1.88 -0.79 -10.95
CA PRO A 148 -2.18 0.49 -11.61
C PRO A 148 -3.48 0.52 -12.43
N ASP A 149 -4.42 -0.40 -12.23
CA ASP A 149 -5.68 -0.43 -12.98
C ASP A 149 -6.43 0.90 -12.80
N ALA A 150 -6.90 1.51 -13.89
CA ALA A 150 -7.61 2.79 -13.85
C ALA A 150 -8.84 2.79 -12.94
N GLU A 151 -9.43 1.61 -12.73
CA GLU A 151 -10.67 1.44 -11.97
C GLU A 151 -10.48 1.79 -10.48
N ILE A 152 -9.35 1.43 -9.85
CA ILE A 152 -9.12 1.74 -8.44
C ILE A 152 -9.05 3.25 -8.19
N TYR A 153 -8.41 4.01 -9.11
CA TYR A 153 -8.32 5.47 -8.98
C TYR A 153 -9.68 6.14 -9.19
N ARG A 154 -10.45 5.70 -10.20
CA ARG A 154 -11.83 6.18 -10.41
C ARG A 154 -12.70 5.90 -9.21
N ARG A 155 -12.62 4.69 -8.65
CA ARG A 155 -13.36 4.32 -7.44
C ARG A 155 -12.94 5.18 -6.24
N ALA A 156 -11.65 5.46 -6.09
CA ALA A 156 -11.15 6.35 -5.04
C ALA A 156 -11.73 7.77 -5.20
N ILE A 157 -11.71 8.33 -6.41
CA ILE A 157 -12.29 9.65 -6.70
C ILE A 157 -13.78 9.68 -6.35
N ASP A 158 -14.54 8.66 -6.78
CA ASP A 158 -15.98 8.55 -6.51
C ASP A 158 -16.28 8.49 -4.99
N ILE A 159 -15.50 7.71 -4.23
CA ILE A 159 -15.68 7.58 -2.76
C ILE A 159 -15.34 8.90 -2.06
N LEU A 160 -14.30 9.58 -2.49
CA LEU A 160 -13.85 10.85 -1.90
C LEU A 160 -14.78 12.02 -2.23
N GLY A 161 -15.53 11.94 -3.33
CA GLY A 161 -16.52 12.95 -3.72
C GLY A 161 -15.94 14.32 -4.05
N VAL A 162 -14.64 14.38 -4.43
CA VAL A 162 -13.96 15.61 -4.83
C VAL A 162 -13.39 15.48 -6.25
N PRO A 163 -13.20 16.59 -6.98
CA PRO A 163 -12.55 16.54 -8.29
C PRO A 163 -11.15 15.92 -8.21
N ALA A 164 -10.79 15.09 -9.19
CA ALA A 164 -9.51 14.39 -9.21
C ALA A 164 -8.29 15.33 -9.06
N ASN A 165 -8.33 16.50 -9.70
CA ASN A 165 -7.26 17.51 -9.61
C ASN A 165 -7.11 18.18 -8.23
N ARG A 166 -7.98 17.86 -7.28
CA ARG A 166 -7.90 18.28 -5.88
C ARG A 166 -7.36 17.17 -4.96
N ILE A 167 -6.90 16.05 -5.54
CA ILE A 167 -6.33 14.91 -4.82
C ILE A 167 -4.84 14.84 -5.13
N ILE A 168 -4.00 14.85 -4.10
CA ILE A 168 -2.58 14.46 -4.19
C ILE A 168 -2.50 12.95 -3.91
N PHE A 169 -1.76 12.22 -4.75
CA PHE A 169 -1.44 10.82 -4.53
C PHE A 169 0.07 10.59 -4.52
N ILE A 170 0.59 9.92 -3.49
CA ILE A 170 2.02 9.70 -3.24
C ILE A 170 2.29 8.19 -3.30
N ASP A 171 3.17 7.76 -4.23
CA ASP A 171 3.48 6.35 -4.48
C ASP A 171 4.93 6.22 -4.97
N ASP A 172 5.66 5.18 -4.55
CA ASP A 172 7.05 4.95 -4.97
C ASP A 172 7.16 4.47 -6.42
N ARG A 173 6.11 3.78 -6.92
CA ARG A 173 6.10 3.19 -8.25
C ARG A 173 5.64 4.19 -9.29
N LYS A 174 6.55 4.52 -10.21
CA LYS A 174 6.24 5.44 -11.32
C LYS A 174 4.98 5.02 -12.09
N GLY A 175 4.79 3.73 -12.34
CA GLY A 175 3.60 3.23 -13.06
C GLY A 175 2.29 3.53 -12.34
N ASN A 176 2.26 3.50 -10.99
CA ASN A 176 1.09 3.87 -10.20
C ASN A 176 0.86 5.38 -10.24
N ALA A 177 1.93 6.19 -10.10
CA ALA A 177 1.84 7.65 -10.19
C ALA A 177 1.36 8.11 -11.58
N ASP A 178 1.90 7.51 -12.65
CA ASP A 178 1.48 7.80 -14.01
C ASP A 178 -0.01 7.44 -14.23
N ALA A 179 -0.45 6.28 -13.72
CA ALA A 179 -1.85 5.85 -13.82
C ALA A 179 -2.80 6.78 -13.04
N ALA A 180 -2.41 7.25 -11.87
CA ALA A 180 -3.16 8.25 -11.10
C ALA A 180 -3.26 9.58 -11.85
N THR A 181 -2.15 10.04 -12.42
CA THR A 181 -2.11 11.25 -13.25
C THR A 181 -3.03 11.14 -14.47
N ALA A 182 -3.09 9.97 -15.11
CA ALA A 182 -4.00 9.72 -16.23
C ALA A 182 -5.49 9.78 -15.82
N GLN A 183 -5.81 9.65 -14.53
CA GLN A 183 -7.17 9.85 -13.99
C GLN A 183 -7.38 11.29 -13.45
N GLY A 184 -6.41 12.19 -13.64
CA GLY A 184 -6.51 13.61 -13.28
C GLY A 184 -6.05 13.95 -11.86
N MET A 185 -5.52 13.00 -11.09
CA MET A 185 -4.92 13.28 -9.79
C MET A 185 -3.58 14.00 -9.93
N HIS A 186 -3.16 14.76 -8.91
CA HIS A 186 -1.79 15.25 -8.80
C HIS A 186 -0.92 14.17 -8.14
N ALA A 187 -0.22 13.38 -8.96
CA ALA A 187 0.60 12.29 -8.45
C ALA A 187 2.05 12.73 -8.19
N ILE A 188 2.60 12.31 -7.06
CA ILE A 188 3.99 12.50 -6.66
C ILE A 188 4.66 11.14 -6.59
N GLN A 189 5.68 10.91 -7.42
CA GLN A 189 6.53 9.75 -7.24
C GLN A 189 7.42 9.95 -6.02
N PHE A 190 7.27 9.09 -5.02
CA PHE A 190 8.07 9.13 -3.80
C PHE A 190 9.47 8.56 -4.04
N THR A 191 10.50 9.31 -3.64
CA THR A 191 11.90 8.88 -3.68
C THR A 191 12.63 9.11 -2.35
N GLY A 192 11.91 9.61 -1.34
CA GLY A 192 12.41 9.85 0.01
C GLY A 192 11.73 11.05 0.67
N GLU A 193 11.87 11.15 2.00
CA GLU A 193 11.21 12.18 2.82
C GLU A 193 11.53 13.60 2.37
N ASP A 194 12.81 13.91 2.14
CA ASP A 194 13.25 15.28 1.81
C ASP A 194 12.68 15.75 0.47
N GLN A 195 12.66 14.87 -0.54
CA GLN A 195 12.04 15.17 -1.84
C GLN A 195 10.53 15.41 -1.68
N LEU A 196 9.84 14.57 -0.94
CA LEU A 196 8.40 14.72 -0.71
C LEU A 196 8.10 16.04 0.02
N ARG A 197 8.84 16.35 1.09
CA ARG A 197 8.68 17.62 1.82
C ARG A 197 8.92 18.84 0.92
N ALA A 198 9.94 18.81 0.06
CA ALA A 198 10.19 19.89 -0.88
C ALA A 198 9.00 20.12 -1.82
N GLN A 199 8.48 19.05 -2.44
CA GLN A 199 7.33 19.15 -3.35
C GLN A 199 6.04 19.60 -2.63
N LEU A 200 5.79 19.10 -1.42
CA LEU A 200 4.62 19.53 -0.64
C LEU A 200 4.69 20.99 -0.22
N LYS A 201 5.91 21.52 0.02
CA LYS A 201 6.11 22.96 0.28
C LYS A 201 5.86 23.82 -0.97
N GLU A 202 6.32 23.37 -2.16
CA GLU A 202 6.04 24.05 -3.43
C GLU A 202 4.53 24.10 -3.72
N LEU A 203 3.78 23.11 -3.25
CA LEU A 203 2.32 23.04 -3.35
C LEU A 203 1.58 23.74 -2.21
N GLU A 204 2.29 24.41 -1.30
CA GLU A 204 1.75 25.10 -0.12
C GLU A 204 0.98 24.18 0.86
N ILE A 205 1.37 22.91 0.92
CA ILE A 205 0.77 21.90 1.80
C ILE A 205 1.43 21.93 3.20
N LEU A 206 2.77 22.06 3.24
CA LEU A 206 3.60 22.09 4.46
C LEU A 206 4.20 23.46 4.69
#